data_8c971be76ec45b9ab7050ffccb618352
#
_entry.id   8c971be76ec45b9ab7050ffccb618352
#
_cell.length_a   1.000
_cell.length_b   1.000
_cell.length_c   1.000
_cell.angle_alpha   90.00
_cell.angle_beta   90.00
_cell.angle_gamma   90.00
#
_symmetry.space_group_name_H-M   'P 1'
#
loop_
_entity.id
_entity.type
_entity.pdbx_description
1 polymer ?
#
loop_
_entity_poly.entity_id
_entity_poly.type
_entity_poly.pdbx_seq_one_letter_code
_entity_poly.pdbx_strand_id
1 'polypeptide(L)'
;MHLPLVITTMLRTVELMKTYGIICEYNPFHNGHIYQIEETKKQTGATHIVAVMSGNYVQRGEPALMDKFKRAEIAVKNGVDLVIELPVQYSLANAELFARCGVLMLGSLRCVEGISFGSECGSIDQLIQCADAVQEVTTPENLKPLMEQGIPFPDAIHQLVSYKYGPLVGDLLNSPNNILAVEYIKSLKILGLLDKIKPFTIKREVSEHDSDVHSAKYASGSYLRQLIDDGEDISAYVPKDTADAVAEYDDNDLLCWFENFERVLLYRLRTMSPQDLAKVPDVGQGLENRIFQAARVATSLEDLLDKIKVKRYP
;
A
#
# COMPACT_ATOMS: atom_id res chain seq x y z
N MET A 1 -49.40 52.09 10.03
CA MET A 1 -49.28 51.06 9.00
C MET A 1 -47.84 50.51 9.07
N HIS A 2 -47.56 49.48 9.89
CA HIS A 2 -46.25 48.91 10.07
C HIS A 2 -46.14 47.63 9.24
N LEU A 3 -45.25 47.61 8.25
CA LEU A 3 -44.88 46.37 7.58
C LEU A 3 -43.86 45.61 8.46
N PRO A 4 -44.06 44.31 8.74
CA PRO A 4 -43.03 43.53 9.37
C PRO A 4 -41.99 43.13 8.34
N LEU A 5 -40.75 43.45 8.66
CA LEU A 5 -39.56 43.01 7.91
C LEU A 5 -39.35 41.51 8.16
N VAL A 6 -39.75 40.68 7.22
CA VAL A 6 -39.43 39.23 7.25
C VAL A 6 -37.99 39.07 6.80
N ILE A 7 -37.08 39.01 7.76
CA ILE A 7 -35.69 38.57 7.51
C ILE A 7 -35.73 37.05 7.43
N THR A 8 -35.87 36.54 6.21
CA THR A 8 -35.62 35.13 5.93
C THR A 8 -34.13 34.88 5.96
N THR A 9 -33.61 34.51 7.13
CA THR A 9 -32.23 34.05 7.29
C THR A 9 -32.17 32.71 6.56
N MET A 10 -31.67 32.70 5.31
CA MET A 10 -31.16 31.50 4.66
C MET A 10 -29.94 31.05 5.46
N LEU A 11 -30.14 30.23 6.45
CA LEU A 11 -29.09 29.37 6.99
C LEU A 11 -28.69 28.39 5.84
N ARG A 12 -27.72 28.78 5.04
CA ARG A 12 -26.93 27.78 4.32
C ARG A 12 -26.30 26.93 5.41
N THR A 13 -26.77 25.72 5.55
CA THR A 13 -26.03 24.66 6.21
C THR A 13 -24.71 24.56 5.45
N VAL A 14 -23.67 25.14 6.03
CA VAL A 14 -22.29 24.86 5.59
C VAL A 14 -22.11 23.38 5.97
N GLU A 15 -22.25 22.49 5.01
CA GLU A 15 -21.81 21.11 5.21
C GLU A 15 -20.35 21.21 5.60
N LEU A 16 -20.07 20.85 6.85
CA LEU A 16 -18.70 20.78 7.35
C LEU A 16 -17.96 19.76 6.46
N MET A 17 -16.98 20.24 5.70
CA MET A 17 -16.11 19.37 4.92
C MET A 17 -15.40 18.43 5.87
N LYS A 18 -15.71 17.13 5.77
CA LYS A 18 -15.03 16.08 6.50
C LYS A 18 -14.20 15.24 5.53
N THR A 19 -12.89 15.36 5.63
CA THR A 19 -11.96 14.76 4.68
C THR A 19 -11.25 13.55 5.30
N TYR A 20 -11.26 12.42 4.57
CA TYR A 20 -10.49 11.23 4.92
C TYR A 20 -9.43 10.96 3.85
N GLY A 21 -8.25 10.54 4.32
CA GLY A 21 -7.13 10.14 3.47
C GLY A 21 -7.12 8.64 3.22
N ILE A 22 -6.67 8.24 2.03
CA ILE A 22 -6.35 6.85 1.68
C ILE A 22 -4.94 6.85 1.10
N ILE A 23 -4.08 5.91 1.52
CA ILE A 23 -2.77 5.66 0.91
C ILE A 23 -2.93 4.41 0.08
N CYS A 24 -2.61 4.48 -1.23
CA CYS A 24 -3.00 3.44 -2.17
C CYS A 24 -2.02 3.30 -3.35
N GLU A 25 -2.22 2.22 -4.11
CA GLU A 25 -1.52 1.96 -5.36
C GLU A 25 -2.47 1.95 -6.57
N TYR A 26 -3.68 1.42 -6.38
CA TYR A 26 -4.69 1.25 -7.44
C TYR A 26 -4.12 0.58 -8.71
N ASN A 27 -3.56 -0.60 -8.53
CA ASN A 27 -2.82 -1.32 -9.56
C ASN A 27 -3.39 -2.73 -9.88
N PRO A 28 -4.54 -2.83 -10.64
CA PRO A 28 -5.44 -1.76 -11.04
C PRO A 28 -6.44 -1.34 -9.95
N PHE A 29 -7.23 -0.29 -10.21
CA PHE A 29 -8.36 0.10 -9.39
C PHE A 29 -9.49 -0.94 -9.55
N HIS A 30 -10.06 -1.43 -8.44
CA HIS A 30 -11.02 -2.54 -8.44
C HIS A 30 -12.19 -2.33 -7.48
N ASN A 31 -13.21 -3.19 -7.53
CA ASN A 31 -14.43 -3.08 -6.73
C ASN A 31 -14.17 -3.01 -5.21
N GLY A 32 -13.10 -3.65 -4.72
CA GLY A 32 -12.69 -3.53 -3.32
C GLY A 32 -12.26 -2.11 -2.92
N HIS A 33 -11.73 -1.31 -3.85
CA HIS A 33 -11.39 0.09 -3.60
C HIS A 33 -12.65 0.97 -3.58
N ILE A 34 -13.63 0.71 -4.45
CA ILE A 34 -14.95 1.36 -4.39
C ILE A 34 -15.60 1.10 -3.04
N TYR A 35 -15.64 -0.17 -2.62
CA TYR A 35 -16.18 -0.56 -1.32
C TYR A 35 -15.49 0.18 -0.16
N GLN A 36 -14.16 0.29 -0.19
CA GLN A 36 -13.42 1.04 0.82
C GLN A 36 -13.84 2.53 0.85
N ILE A 37 -13.96 3.17 -0.30
CA ILE A 37 -14.38 4.57 -0.40
C ILE A 37 -15.80 4.77 0.13
N GLU A 38 -16.74 3.93 -0.30
CA GLU A 38 -18.15 4.01 0.10
C GLU A 38 -18.33 3.75 1.60
N GLU A 39 -17.73 2.69 2.14
CA GLU A 39 -17.81 2.37 3.56
C GLU A 39 -17.10 3.41 4.42
N THR A 40 -16.00 4.00 3.95
CA THR A 40 -15.38 5.14 4.63
C THR A 40 -16.36 6.31 4.73
N LYS A 41 -16.96 6.72 3.62
CA LYS A 41 -17.96 7.82 3.62
C LYS A 41 -19.14 7.51 4.52
N LYS A 42 -19.70 6.31 4.43
CA LYS A 42 -20.88 5.87 5.18
C LYS A 42 -20.63 5.80 6.70
N GLN A 43 -19.53 5.16 7.12
CA GLN A 43 -19.29 4.90 8.55
C GLN A 43 -18.68 6.11 9.27
N THR A 44 -17.91 6.93 8.57
CA THR A 44 -17.27 8.10 9.19
C THR A 44 -18.03 9.40 8.96
N GLY A 45 -18.93 9.46 7.99
CA GLY A 45 -19.55 10.69 7.51
C GLY A 45 -18.60 11.57 6.70
N ALA A 46 -17.54 11.00 6.15
CA ALA A 46 -16.60 11.72 5.27
C ALA A 46 -17.35 12.21 4.02
N THR A 47 -17.15 13.48 3.70
CA THR A 47 -17.70 14.12 2.49
C THR A 47 -16.69 14.09 1.35
N HIS A 48 -15.40 14.02 1.66
CA HIS A 48 -14.31 14.04 0.69
C HIS A 48 -13.26 12.98 0.98
N ILE A 49 -12.71 12.39 -0.08
CA ILE A 49 -11.63 11.42 -0.03
C ILE A 49 -10.40 11.97 -0.76
N VAL A 50 -9.28 12.03 -0.07
CA VAL A 50 -7.97 12.36 -0.66
C VAL A 50 -7.12 11.09 -0.72
N ALA A 51 -6.67 10.72 -1.92
CA ALA A 51 -5.77 9.60 -2.11
C ALA A 51 -4.32 10.09 -2.26
N VAL A 52 -3.40 9.53 -1.46
CA VAL A 52 -1.96 9.58 -1.73
C VAL A 52 -1.60 8.28 -2.44
N MET A 53 -1.31 8.37 -3.73
CA MET A 53 -1.18 7.23 -4.62
C MET A 53 0.25 7.08 -5.14
N SER A 54 0.76 5.85 -5.16
CA SER A 54 2.03 5.50 -5.83
C SER A 54 2.03 5.98 -7.28
N GLY A 55 3.15 6.53 -7.73
CA GLY A 55 3.36 6.95 -9.11
C GLY A 55 3.43 5.77 -10.07
N ASN A 56 4.38 5.79 -11.01
CA ASN A 56 4.53 4.72 -12.00
C ASN A 56 5.21 3.45 -11.47
N TYR A 57 5.59 3.44 -10.19
CA TYR A 57 6.14 2.27 -9.49
C TYR A 57 5.41 2.06 -8.17
N VAL A 58 5.22 0.81 -7.80
CA VAL A 58 4.48 0.39 -6.60
C VAL A 58 5.42 -0.14 -5.52
N GLN A 59 4.92 -0.33 -4.31
CA GLN A 59 5.69 -0.62 -3.10
C GLN A 59 6.54 -1.91 -3.20
N ARG A 60 6.13 -2.87 -4.00
CA ARG A 60 6.90 -4.11 -4.22
C ARG A 60 8.02 -3.98 -5.25
N GLY A 61 8.27 -2.77 -5.78
CA GLY A 61 9.33 -2.51 -6.75
C GLY A 61 8.95 -2.77 -8.19
N GLU A 62 7.69 -3.12 -8.45
CA GLU A 62 7.16 -3.35 -9.79
C GLU A 62 6.71 -2.04 -10.44
N PRO A 63 6.68 -1.95 -11.78
CA PRO A 63 5.95 -0.89 -12.47
C PRO A 63 4.46 -1.06 -12.21
N ALA A 64 3.73 0.04 -12.20
CA ALA A 64 2.28 -0.01 -12.22
C ALA A 64 1.80 -0.39 -13.63
N LEU A 65 0.75 -1.22 -13.70
CA LEU A 65 0.20 -1.76 -14.96
C LEU A 65 -0.16 -0.65 -15.97
N MET A 66 -0.68 0.48 -15.48
CA MET A 66 -0.99 1.68 -16.27
C MET A 66 -0.29 2.89 -15.67
N ASP A 67 -0.09 3.94 -16.47
CA ASP A 67 0.50 5.17 -15.98
C ASP A 67 -0.32 5.83 -14.85
N LYS A 68 0.35 6.65 -14.06
CA LYS A 68 -0.23 7.30 -12.88
C LYS A 68 -1.42 8.22 -13.20
N PHE A 69 -1.44 8.86 -14.37
CA PHE A 69 -2.52 9.80 -14.73
C PHE A 69 -3.80 9.05 -15.06
N LYS A 70 -3.71 7.92 -15.81
CA LYS A 70 -4.86 7.06 -16.08
C LYS A 70 -5.42 6.46 -14.80
N ARG A 71 -4.57 5.97 -13.90
CA ARG A 71 -5.01 5.44 -12.59
C ARG A 71 -5.65 6.52 -11.71
N ALA A 72 -5.11 7.73 -11.70
CA ALA A 72 -5.69 8.86 -10.98
C ALA A 72 -7.05 9.27 -11.56
N GLU A 73 -7.18 9.32 -12.89
CA GLU A 73 -8.45 9.58 -13.56
C GLU A 73 -9.53 8.58 -13.16
N ILE A 74 -9.20 7.28 -13.19
CA ILE A 74 -10.12 6.21 -12.77
C ILE A 74 -10.52 6.40 -11.31
N ALA A 75 -9.57 6.67 -10.42
CA ALA A 75 -9.86 6.87 -9.01
C ALA A 75 -10.82 8.05 -8.76
N VAL A 76 -10.61 9.18 -9.46
CA VAL A 76 -11.49 10.35 -9.37
C VAL A 76 -12.89 10.06 -9.90
N LYS A 77 -13.02 9.37 -11.04
CA LYS A 77 -14.32 8.95 -11.56
C LYS A 77 -15.08 8.01 -10.61
N ASN A 78 -14.35 7.29 -9.74
CA ASN A 78 -14.92 6.31 -8.84
C ASN A 78 -14.93 6.75 -7.36
N GLY A 79 -14.96 8.06 -7.10
CA GLY A 79 -15.33 8.61 -5.79
C GLY A 79 -14.21 9.19 -4.95
N VAL A 80 -12.96 9.24 -5.46
CA VAL A 80 -11.86 10.02 -4.90
C VAL A 80 -11.99 11.48 -5.37
N ASP A 81 -11.82 12.45 -4.47
CA ASP A 81 -11.96 13.88 -4.78
C ASP A 81 -10.63 14.52 -5.19
N LEU A 82 -9.50 14.01 -4.69
CA LEU A 82 -8.16 14.48 -5.00
C LEU A 82 -7.15 13.33 -4.95
N VAL A 83 -6.31 13.22 -5.96
CA VAL A 83 -5.17 12.29 -5.99
C VAL A 83 -3.87 13.07 -5.94
N ILE A 84 -2.99 12.71 -5.00
CA ILE A 84 -1.65 13.27 -4.83
C ILE A 84 -0.63 12.16 -5.03
N GLU A 85 0.38 12.39 -5.86
CA GLU A 85 1.42 11.40 -6.12
C GLU A 85 2.36 11.23 -4.93
N LEU A 86 2.52 9.99 -4.44
CA LEU A 86 3.58 9.63 -3.50
C LEU A 86 4.93 9.67 -4.24
N PRO A 87 5.94 10.39 -3.73
CA PRO A 87 7.24 10.44 -4.39
C PRO A 87 7.86 9.04 -4.57
N VAL A 88 8.46 8.80 -5.74
CA VAL A 88 8.89 7.45 -6.17
C VAL A 88 9.84 6.76 -5.19
N GLN A 89 10.74 7.50 -4.54
CA GLN A 89 11.67 6.95 -3.54
C GLN A 89 10.96 6.36 -2.32
N TYR A 90 9.74 6.81 -2.02
CA TYR A 90 8.92 6.27 -0.94
C TYR A 90 7.94 5.20 -1.45
N SER A 91 7.50 5.29 -2.71
CA SER A 91 6.73 4.21 -3.33
C SER A 91 7.51 2.90 -3.40
N LEU A 92 8.82 2.99 -3.67
CA LEU A 92 9.71 1.82 -3.77
C LEU A 92 10.30 1.38 -2.41
N ALA A 93 10.07 2.13 -1.34
CA ALA A 93 10.64 1.85 -0.03
C ALA A 93 9.91 0.69 0.68
N ASN A 94 10.49 0.27 1.82
CA ASN A 94 9.83 -0.67 2.72
C ASN A 94 8.53 -0.09 3.29
N ALA A 95 7.70 -0.95 3.90
CA ALA A 95 6.37 -0.58 4.40
C ALA A 95 6.41 0.59 5.40
N GLU A 96 7.44 0.69 6.23
CA GLU A 96 7.59 1.76 7.22
C GLU A 96 7.75 3.13 6.54
N LEU A 97 8.67 3.26 5.58
CA LEU A 97 8.93 4.52 4.89
C LEU A 97 7.78 4.90 3.95
N PHE A 98 7.20 3.91 3.27
CA PHE A 98 5.99 4.09 2.46
C PHE A 98 4.85 4.67 3.31
N ALA A 99 4.53 4.04 4.42
CA ALA A 99 3.47 4.47 5.33
C ALA A 99 3.77 5.86 5.92
N ARG A 100 5.00 6.08 6.39
CA ARG A 100 5.41 7.35 7.02
C ARG A 100 5.29 8.52 6.05
N CYS A 101 5.71 8.37 4.80
CA CYS A 101 5.58 9.43 3.81
C CYS A 101 4.11 9.70 3.46
N GLY A 102 3.31 8.67 3.23
CA GLY A 102 1.88 8.83 2.95
C GLY A 102 1.13 9.53 4.08
N VAL A 103 1.37 9.12 5.34
CA VAL A 103 0.79 9.76 6.52
C VAL A 103 1.26 11.22 6.68
N LEU A 104 2.56 11.50 6.46
CA LEU A 104 3.10 12.85 6.50
C LEU A 104 2.44 13.76 5.45
N MET A 105 2.27 13.28 4.23
CA MET A 105 1.62 14.02 3.15
C MET A 105 0.18 14.35 3.50
N LEU A 106 -0.61 13.36 3.94
CA LEU A 106 -2.00 13.58 4.37
C LEU A 106 -2.08 14.56 5.55
N GLY A 107 -1.21 14.41 6.55
CA GLY A 107 -1.15 15.30 7.71
C GLY A 107 -0.77 16.74 7.35
N SER A 108 0.07 16.92 6.32
CA SER A 108 0.51 18.25 5.86
C SER A 108 -0.61 19.06 5.20
N LEU A 109 -1.66 18.41 4.71
CA LEU A 109 -2.83 19.10 4.14
C LEU A 109 -3.65 19.85 5.18
N ARG A 110 -3.56 19.48 6.45
CA ARG A 110 -4.25 20.08 7.61
C ARG A 110 -5.78 20.05 7.56
N CYS A 111 -6.38 19.49 6.52
CA CYS A 111 -7.83 19.30 6.37
C CYS A 111 -8.25 17.83 6.51
N VAL A 112 -7.30 16.90 6.63
CA VAL A 112 -7.58 15.47 6.78
C VAL A 112 -7.83 15.15 8.25
N GLU A 113 -9.00 14.58 8.54
CA GLU A 113 -9.46 14.24 9.90
C GLU A 113 -9.26 12.74 10.22
N GLY A 114 -9.08 11.90 9.21
CA GLY A 114 -8.82 10.48 9.40
C GLY A 114 -8.13 9.84 8.21
N ILE A 115 -7.51 8.69 8.45
CA ILE A 115 -6.92 7.83 7.40
C ILE A 115 -7.68 6.51 7.40
N SER A 116 -8.22 6.15 6.22
CA SER A 116 -8.93 4.89 6.00
C SER A 116 -8.03 3.88 5.29
N PHE A 117 -8.01 2.65 5.80
CA PHE A 117 -7.29 1.53 5.21
C PHE A 117 -8.02 0.22 5.43
N GLY A 118 -7.77 -0.76 4.57
CA GLY A 118 -8.26 -2.12 4.75
C GLY A 118 -7.35 -2.93 5.67
N SER A 119 -7.91 -3.83 6.47
CA SER A 119 -7.15 -4.81 7.25
C SER A 119 -7.87 -6.17 7.29
N GLU A 120 -7.12 -7.23 7.48
CA GLU A 120 -7.69 -8.58 7.59
C GLU A 120 -8.42 -8.75 8.93
N CYS A 121 -7.90 -8.18 10.02
CA CYS A 121 -8.54 -8.27 11.35
C CYS A 121 -9.78 -7.39 11.48
N GLY A 122 -9.89 -6.26 10.77
CA GLY A 122 -11.01 -5.33 10.84
C GLY A 122 -11.22 -4.65 12.20
N SER A 123 -10.24 -4.68 13.09
CA SER A 123 -10.32 -4.12 14.45
C SER A 123 -9.24 -3.07 14.67
N ILE A 124 -9.65 -1.81 14.80
CA ILE A 124 -8.71 -0.72 15.02
C ILE A 124 -8.00 -0.83 16.38
N ASP A 125 -8.68 -1.33 17.40
CA ASP A 125 -8.10 -1.48 18.73
C ASP A 125 -6.98 -2.54 18.74
N GLN A 126 -7.18 -3.67 18.04
CA GLN A 126 -6.15 -4.70 17.89
C GLN A 126 -4.95 -4.18 17.11
N LEU A 127 -5.18 -3.40 16.05
CA LEU A 127 -4.10 -2.79 15.26
C LEU A 127 -3.32 -1.74 16.06
N ILE A 128 -3.98 -0.94 16.89
CA ILE A 128 -3.32 0.00 17.80
C ILE A 128 -2.48 -0.75 18.82
N GLN A 129 -3.02 -1.80 19.44
CA GLN A 129 -2.27 -2.65 20.38
C GLN A 129 -1.04 -3.28 19.71
N CYS A 130 -1.20 -3.80 18.50
CA CYS A 130 -0.08 -4.36 17.73
C CYS A 130 0.97 -3.31 17.38
N ALA A 131 0.55 -2.11 16.99
CA ALA A 131 1.47 -1.00 16.70
C ALA A 131 2.29 -0.59 17.92
N ASP A 132 1.68 -0.55 19.12
CA ASP A 132 2.39 -0.30 20.38
C ASP A 132 3.37 -1.42 20.69
N ALA A 133 2.92 -2.66 20.55
CA ALA A 133 3.76 -3.83 20.79
C ALA A 133 5.00 -3.82 19.86
N VAL A 134 4.80 -3.60 18.56
CA VAL A 134 5.90 -3.52 17.58
C VAL A 134 6.86 -2.40 17.94
N GLN A 135 6.36 -1.21 18.27
CA GLN A 135 7.20 -0.06 18.61
C GLN A 135 8.04 -0.33 19.88
N GLU A 136 7.48 -1.01 20.88
CA GLU A 136 8.17 -1.32 22.12
C GLU A 136 9.25 -2.40 21.94
N VAL A 137 8.97 -3.45 21.15
CA VAL A 137 9.94 -4.54 20.98
C VAL A 137 11.03 -4.25 19.95
N THR A 138 10.82 -3.28 19.05
CA THR A 138 11.77 -2.93 18.00
C THR A 138 12.90 -2.07 18.57
N THR A 139 13.76 -2.68 19.37
CA THR A 139 14.98 -2.05 19.91
C THR A 139 16.21 -2.84 19.49
N PRO A 140 17.39 -2.18 19.38
CA PRO A 140 18.64 -2.89 19.06
C PRO A 140 18.94 -4.05 20.02
N GLU A 141 18.64 -3.89 21.30
CA GLU A 141 18.90 -4.89 22.35
C GLU A 141 18.06 -6.16 22.13
N ASN A 142 16.80 -6.00 21.71
CA ASN A 142 15.90 -7.13 21.47
C ASN A 142 16.18 -7.82 20.13
N LEU A 143 16.48 -7.04 19.09
CA LEU A 143 16.64 -7.55 17.73
C LEU A 143 17.99 -8.19 17.46
N LYS A 144 19.08 -7.62 18.01
CA LYS A 144 20.45 -8.06 17.74
C LYS A 144 20.66 -9.56 17.99
N PRO A 145 20.22 -10.14 19.14
CA PRO A 145 20.42 -11.58 19.39
C PRO A 145 19.71 -12.49 18.38
N LEU A 146 18.53 -12.10 17.88
CA LEU A 146 17.75 -12.88 16.91
C LEU A 146 18.36 -12.77 15.52
N MET A 147 18.76 -11.57 15.12
CA MET A 147 19.37 -11.34 13.82
C MET A 147 20.76 -11.98 13.70
N GLU A 148 21.54 -12.06 14.78
CA GLU A 148 22.81 -12.79 14.83
C GLU A 148 22.62 -14.31 14.66
N GLN A 149 21.45 -14.86 15.03
CA GLN A 149 21.06 -16.23 14.75
C GLN A 149 20.56 -16.46 13.32
N GLY A 150 20.52 -15.40 12.49
CA GLY A 150 20.05 -15.46 11.11
C GLY A 150 18.54 -15.40 10.94
N ILE A 151 17.79 -15.04 11.99
CA ILE A 151 16.34 -14.85 11.89
C ILE A 151 16.05 -13.58 11.10
N PRO A 152 15.19 -13.62 10.06
CA PRO A 152 14.79 -12.45 9.31
C PRO A 152 14.12 -11.39 10.20
N PHE A 153 14.28 -10.12 9.85
CA PHE A 153 13.73 -9.01 10.65
C PHE A 153 12.22 -9.13 10.91
N PRO A 154 11.34 -9.45 9.92
CA PRO A 154 9.91 -9.62 10.16
C PRO A 154 9.62 -10.75 11.14
N ASP A 155 10.31 -11.89 11.02
CA ASP A 155 10.15 -13.04 11.90
C ASP A 155 10.61 -12.74 13.33
N ALA A 156 11.69 -11.96 13.46
CA ALA A 156 12.18 -11.51 14.77
C ALA A 156 11.15 -10.62 15.47
N ILE A 157 10.54 -9.67 14.76
CA ILE A 157 9.46 -8.83 15.31
C ILE A 157 8.26 -9.69 15.71
N HIS A 158 7.79 -10.59 14.82
CA HIS A 158 6.69 -11.50 15.13
C HIS A 158 6.95 -12.32 16.40
N GLN A 159 8.15 -12.91 16.53
CA GLN A 159 8.53 -13.69 17.73
C GLN A 159 8.53 -12.83 19.00
N LEU A 160 9.10 -11.63 18.95
CA LEU A 160 9.16 -10.73 20.11
C LEU A 160 7.77 -10.26 20.54
N VAL A 161 6.91 -9.89 19.58
CA VAL A 161 5.52 -9.49 19.86
C VAL A 161 4.74 -10.67 20.42
N SER A 162 4.83 -11.85 19.80
CA SER A 162 4.14 -13.06 20.28
C SER A 162 4.58 -13.47 21.68
N TYR A 163 5.87 -13.38 21.97
CA TYR A 163 6.42 -13.70 23.30
C TYR A 163 5.90 -12.75 24.38
N LYS A 164 5.87 -11.45 24.10
CA LYS A 164 5.56 -10.43 25.11
C LYS A 164 4.06 -10.14 25.24
N TYR A 165 3.32 -10.15 24.13
CA TYR A 165 1.91 -9.75 24.06
C TYR A 165 0.95 -10.89 23.71
N GLY A 166 1.49 -12.08 23.50
CA GLY A 166 0.74 -13.28 23.14
C GLY A 166 0.61 -13.48 21.62
N PRO A 167 0.37 -14.75 21.21
CA PRO A 167 0.36 -15.14 19.80
C PRO A 167 -0.72 -14.42 18.99
N LEU A 168 -1.88 -14.13 19.57
CA LEU A 168 -2.96 -13.42 18.85
C LEU A 168 -2.55 -12.03 18.37
N VAL A 169 -1.69 -11.32 19.13
CA VAL A 169 -1.17 -10.01 18.71
C VAL A 169 -0.06 -10.18 17.66
N GLY A 170 0.80 -11.18 17.83
CA GLY A 170 1.85 -11.49 16.86
C GLY A 170 1.30 -11.91 15.51
N ASP A 171 0.24 -12.73 15.49
CA ASP A 171 -0.37 -13.26 14.27
C ASP A 171 -0.98 -12.16 13.37
N LEU A 172 -1.26 -10.98 13.91
CA LEU A 172 -1.65 -9.83 13.09
C LEU A 172 -0.56 -9.45 12.07
N LEU A 173 0.70 -9.72 12.38
CA LEU A 173 1.86 -9.43 11.52
C LEU A 173 2.08 -10.49 10.43
N ASN A 174 1.24 -11.53 10.34
CA ASN A 174 1.28 -12.51 9.25
C ASN A 174 0.49 -12.05 8.02
N SER A 175 -0.26 -10.96 8.12
CA SER A 175 -1.15 -10.48 7.04
C SER A 175 -0.67 -9.14 6.50
N PRO A 176 -0.50 -8.99 5.17
CA PRO A 176 0.16 -7.83 4.57
C PRO A 176 -0.59 -6.51 4.81
N ASN A 177 -1.93 -6.51 4.80
CA ASN A 177 -2.68 -5.28 5.05
C ASN A 177 -2.71 -4.92 6.54
N ASN A 178 -2.68 -5.89 7.46
CA ASN A 178 -2.48 -5.62 8.88
C ASN A 178 -1.10 -4.98 9.12
N ILE A 179 -0.04 -5.46 8.46
CA ILE A 179 1.31 -4.87 8.55
C ILE A 179 1.28 -3.40 8.12
N LEU A 180 0.69 -3.10 6.96
CA LEU A 180 0.56 -1.71 6.50
C LEU A 180 -0.28 -0.86 7.47
N ALA A 181 -1.37 -1.40 8.00
CA ALA A 181 -2.21 -0.72 8.99
C ALA A 181 -1.42 -0.38 10.26
N VAL A 182 -0.61 -1.32 10.77
CA VAL A 182 0.29 -1.11 11.89
C VAL A 182 1.31 0.00 11.59
N GLU A 183 1.89 0.01 10.39
CA GLU A 183 2.84 1.05 9.98
C GLU A 183 2.18 2.44 9.84
N TYR A 184 0.93 2.53 9.37
CA TYR A 184 0.19 3.79 9.36
C TYR A 184 -0.05 4.32 10.78
N ILE A 185 -0.46 3.46 11.70
CA ILE A 185 -0.71 3.83 13.10
C ILE A 185 0.61 4.26 13.80
N LYS A 186 1.69 3.52 13.62
CA LYS A 186 3.02 3.90 14.10
C LYS A 186 3.43 5.27 13.56
N SER A 187 3.21 5.51 12.26
CA SER A 187 3.53 6.78 11.60
C SER A 187 2.72 7.93 12.18
N LEU A 188 1.42 7.76 12.45
CA LEU A 188 0.58 8.76 13.13
C LEU A 188 1.12 9.11 14.52
N LYS A 189 1.59 8.10 15.29
CA LYS A 189 2.17 8.29 16.62
C LYS A 189 3.50 9.05 16.54
N ILE A 190 4.42 8.59 15.69
CA ILE A 190 5.76 9.19 15.54
C ILE A 190 5.68 10.65 15.08
N LEU A 191 4.73 10.97 14.20
CA LEU A 191 4.52 12.33 13.68
C LEU A 191 3.67 13.21 14.60
N GLY A 192 3.19 12.70 15.74
CA GLY A 192 2.32 13.44 16.67
C GLY A 192 0.98 13.84 16.05
N LEU A 193 0.45 13.02 15.17
CA LEU A 193 -0.79 13.28 14.42
C LEU A 193 -2.00 12.50 14.94
N LEU A 194 -1.84 11.53 15.84
CA LEU A 194 -2.90 10.61 16.26
C LEU A 194 -4.10 11.33 16.91
N ASP A 195 -3.88 12.45 17.58
CA ASP A 195 -4.94 13.26 18.18
C ASP A 195 -5.75 14.05 17.14
N LYS A 196 -5.17 14.29 15.96
CA LYS A 196 -5.75 15.11 14.88
C LYS A 196 -6.33 14.26 13.76
N ILE A 197 -5.69 13.15 13.44
CA ILE A 197 -6.02 12.25 12.34
C ILE A 197 -6.33 10.88 12.91
N LYS A 198 -7.57 10.47 12.80
CA LYS A 198 -8.03 9.20 13.37
C LYS A 198 -7.80 8.05 12.38
N PRO A 199 -7.13 6.97 12.80
CA PRO A 199 -7.08 5.76 11.98
C PRO A 199 -8.47 5.11 11.94
N PHE A 200 -8.86 4.66 10.75
CA PHE A 200 -10.11 3.97 10.51
C PHE A 200 -9.85 2.75 9.62
N THR A 201 -10.31 1.59 10.04
CA THR A 201 -10.11 0.36 9.28
C THR A 201 -11.40 -0.26 8.81
N ILE A 202 -11.37 -0.81 7.60
CA ILE A 202 -12.44 -1.60 7.02
C ILE A 202 -11.95 -3.04 6.94
N LYS A 203 -12.76 -3.97 7.44
CA LYS A 203 -12.44 -5.39 7.32
C LYS A 203 -12.45 -5.80 5.85
N ARG A 204 -11.34 -6.36 5.39
CA ARG A 204 -11.27 -6.95 4.07
C ARG A 204 -12.01 -8.28 4.08
N GLU A 205 -13.00 -8.41 3.21
CA GLU A 205 -13.54 -9.71 2.89
C GLU A 205 -12.53 -10.39 1.96
N VAL A 206 -11.69 -11.23 2.56
CA VAL A 206 -10.69 -12.01 1.81
C VAL A 206 -11.46 -13.08 1.04
N SER A 207 -11.35 -13.06 -0.29
CA SER A 207 -11.47 -14.29 -1.03
C SER A 207 -10.20 -15.11 -0.72
N GLU A 208 -10.28 -16.04 0.21
CA GLU A 208 -9.20 -17.01 0.43
C GLU A 208 -8.94 -17.73 -0.89
N HIS A 209 -7.67 -17.76 -1.31
CA HIS A 209 -7.23 -18.42 -2.54
C HIS A 209 -7.53 -19.92 -2.60
N ASP A 210 -8.03 -20.51 -1.49
CA ASP A 210 -8.28 -21.96 -1.32
C ASP A 210 -9.76 -22.37 -1.17
N SER A 211 -10.72 -21.45 -1.28
CA SER A 211 -12.13 -21.85 -1.29
C SER A 211 -12.69 -21.73 -2.69
N ASP A 212 -13.22 -22.85 -3.22
CA ASP A 212 -13.95 -22.97 -4.49
C ASP A 212 -15.23 -22.07 -4.60
N VAL A 213 -15.40 -21.16 -3.66
CA VAL A 213 -16.47 -20.15 -3.65
C VAL A 213 -15.81 -18.78 -3.67
N HIS A 214 -15.41 -18.34 -4.86
CA HIS A 214 -15.13 -16.93 -5.10
C HIS A 214 -16.35 -16.11 -4.70
N SER A 215 -16.22 -15.21 -3.72
CA SER A 215 -17.22 -14.15 -3.60
C SER A 215 -17.13 -13.36 -4.90
N ALA A 216 -18.13 -13.50 -5.77
CA ALA A 216 -18.13 -13.09 -7.18
C ALA A 216 -17.92 -11.56 -7.40
N LYS A 217 -17.43 -10.83 -6.39
CA LYS A 217 -17.39 -9.37 -6.39
C LYS A 217 -16.00 -8.75 -6.13
N TYR A 218 -15.14 -9.40 -5.38
CA TYR A 218 -13.85 -8.81 -4.95
C TYR A 218 -12.67 -9.70 -5.32
N ALA A 219 -11.66 -9.10 -5.94
CA ALA A 219 -10.40 -9.75 -6.30
C ALA A 219 -9.22 -8.89 -5.81
N SER A 220 -8.07 -9.51 -5.55
CA SER A 220 -6.85 -8.78 -5.23
C SER A 220 -6.21 -8.16 -6.49
N GLY A 221 -5.47 -7.06 -6.33
CA GLY A 221 -4.75 -6.45 -7.47
C GLY A 221 -3.76 -7.42 -8.14
N SER A 222 -3.09 -8.29 -7.37
CA SER A 222 -2.19 -9.31 -7.93
C SER A 222 -2.93 -10.36 -8.75
N TYR A 223 -4.06 -10.85 -8.27
CA TYR A 223 -4.90 -11.78 -9.01
C TYR A 223 -5.46 -11.16 -10.31
N LEU A 224 -5.88 -9.90 -10.25
CA LEU A 224 -6.35 -9.18 -11.44
C LEU A 224 -5.24 -9.02 -12.48
N ARG A 225 -4.01 -8.69 -12.06
CA ARG A 225 -2.88 -8.62 -12.99
C ARG A 225 -2.57 -9.97 -13.62
N GLN A 226 -2.70 -11.06 -12.86
CA GLN A 226 -2.57 -12.42 -13.42
C GLN A 226 -3.64 -12.70 -14.47
N LEU A 227 -4.92 -12.39 -14.20
CA LEU A 227 -6.00 -12.57 -15.19
C LEU A 227 -5.76 -11.75 -16.45
N ILE A 228 -5.27 -10.51 -16.32
CA ILE A 228 -4.96 -9.64 -17.47
C ILE A 228 -3.80 -10.25 -18.29
N ASP A 229 -2.75 -10.74 -17.64
CA ASP A 229 -1.62 -11.40 -18.31
C ASP A 229 -2.04 -12.68 -19.04
N ASP A 230 -3.00 -13.43 -18.46
CA ASP A 230 -3.59 -14.62 -19.07
C ASP A 230 -4.63 -14.30 -20.17
N GLY A 231 -4.95 -13.02 -20.41
CA GLY A 231 -5.95 -12.58 -21.39
C GLY A 231 -7.40 -12.82 -20.96
N GLU A 232 -7.65 -12.97 -19.66
CA GLU A 232 -8.96 -13.25 -19.08
C GLU A 232 -9.77 -11.99 -18.79
N ASP A 233 -11.11 -12.09 -18.82
CA ASP A 233 -12.01 -10.97 -18.53
C ASP A 233 -12.04 -10.63 -17.03
N ILE A 234 -11.74 -9.36 -16.73
CA ILE A 234 -11.75 -8.81 -15.38
C ILE A 234 -13.00 -7.99 -15.05
N SER A 235 -13.94 -7.83 -15.99
CA SER A 235 -15.10 -6.91 -15.87
C SER A 235 -15.97 -7.15 -14.64
N ALA A 236 -16.02 -8.38 -14.13
CA ALA A 236 -16.76 -8.73 -12.91
C ALA A 236 -16.15 -8.11 -11.62
N TYR A 237 -14.86 -7.80 -11.62
CA TYR A 237 -14.11 -7.41 -10.43
C TYR A 237 -13.73 -5.94 -10.38
N VAL A 238 -13.87 -5.23 -11.49
CA VAL A 238 -13.44 -3.84 -11.63
C VAL A 238 -14.59 -2.95 -12.11
N PRO A 239 -14.57 -1.63 -11.84
CA PRO A 239 -15.52 -0.73 -12.46
C PRO A 239 -15.27 -0.62 -13.97
N LYS A 240 -16.30 -0.23 -14.70
CA LYS A 240 -16.25 -0.08 -16.17
C LYS A 240 -15.08 0.78 -16.64
N ASP A 241 -14.80 1.89 -15.95
CA ASP A 241 -13.67 2.77 -16.29
C ASP A 241 -12.32 2.04 -16.25
N THR A 242 -12.15 1.08 -15.32
CA THR A 242 -10.93 0.27 -15.26
C THR A 242 -10.90 -0.76 -16.37
N ALA A 243 -12.01 -1.47 -16.63
CA ALA A 243 -12.08 -2.47 -17.69
C ALA A 243 -11.81 -1.84 -19.06
N ASP A 244 -12.46 -0.71 -19.36
CA ASP A 244 -12.27 0.04 -20.59
C ASP A 244 -10.80 0.52 -20.75
N ALA A 245 -10.19 1.02 -19.66
CA ALA A 245 -8.82 1.48 -19.70
C ALA A 245 -7.81 0.34 -19.88
N VAL A 246 -8.02 -0.81 -19.23
CA VAL A 246 -7.16 -1.99 -19.44
C VAL A 246 -7.24 -2.46 -20.88
N ALA A 247 -8.44 -2.56 -21.46
CA ALA A 247 -8.60 -2.94 -22.86
C ALA A 247 -7.93 -1.93 -23.81
N GLU A 248 -8.10 -0.61 -23.57
CA GLU A 248 -7.44 0.44 -24.36
C GLU A 248 -5.90 0.31 -24.32
N TYR A 249 -5.35 0.02 -23.12
CA TYR A 249 -3.89 -0.10 -22.93
C TYR A 249 -3.34 -1.38 -23.54
N ASP A 250 -4.09 -2.48 -23.44
CA ASP A 250 -3.70 -3.76 -24.05
C ASP A 250 -3.70 -3.66 -25.58
N ASP A 251 -4.78 -3.15 -26.17
CA ASP A 251 -4.91 -2.94 -27.63
C ASP A 251 -3.78 -2.06 -28.22
N ASN A 252 -3.14 -1.22 -27.41
CA ASN A 252 -2.08 -0.29 -27.84
C ASN A 252 -0.67 -0.69 -27.33
N ASP A 253 -0.48 -1.87 -26.76
CA ASP A 253 0.79 -2.32 -26.16
C ASP A 253 1.33 -1.35 -25.09
N LEU A 254 0.44 -0.74 -24.28
CA LEU A 254 0.79 0.25 -23.24
C LEU A 254 0.77 -0.32 -21.82
N LEU A 255 0.29 -1.56 -21.62
CA LEU A 255 0.38 -2.22 -20.33
C LEU A 255 1.85 -2.42 -19.95
N CYS A 256 2.18 -2.05 -18.72
CA CYS A 256 3.55 -2.06 -18.26
C CYS A 256 3.80 -3.22 -17.29
N TRP A 257 4.62 -4.16 -17.71
CA TRP A 257 5.03 -5.34 -16.96
C TRP A 257 6.47 -5.24 -16.48
N PHE A 258 6.83 -5.99 -15.46
CA PHE A 258 8.19 -5.99 -14.93
C PHE A 258 9.21 -6.47 -15.97
N GLU A 259 8.82 -7.39 -16.81
CA GLU A 259 9.61 -7.97 -17.91
C GLU A 259 10.03 -6.93 -18.95
N ASN A 260 9.23 -5.86 -19.14
CA ASN A 260 9.59 -4.75 -20.03
C ASN A 260 10.90 -4.08 -19.65
N PHE A 261 11.30 -4.18 -18.37
CA PHE A 261 12.55 -3.60 -17.83
C PHE A 261 13.72 -4.58 -17.83
N GLU A 262 13.52 -5.84 -18.19
CA GLU A 262 14.53 -6.90 -18.09
C GLU A 262 15.88 -6.49 -18.67
N ARG A 263 15.90 -6.07 -19.93
CA ARG A 263 17.16 -5.71 -20.62
C ARG A 263 17.85 -4.53 -19.96
N VAL A 264 17.09 -3.53 -19.55
CA VAL A 264 17.64 -2.30 -18.93
C VAL A 264 18.20 -2.62 -17.55
N LEU A 265 17.45 -3.38 -16.73
CA LEU A 265 17.87 -3.77 -15.40
C LEU A 265 19.10 -4.68 -15.43
N LEU A 266 19.09 -5.73 -16.25
CA LEU A 266 20.24 -6.61 -16.41
C LEU A 266 21.48 -5.86 -16.91
N TYR A 267 21.32 -4.98 -17.90
CA TYR A 267 22.42 -4.13 -18.38
C TYR A 267 22.97 -3.25 -17.24
N ARG A 268 22.09 -2.55 -16.53
CA ARG A 268 22.48 -1.66 -15.44
C ARG A 268 23.22 -2.41 -14.33
N LEU A 269 22.68 -3.53 -13.86
CA LEU A 269 23.27 -4.33 -12.79
C LEU A 269 24.63 -4.94 -13.20
N ARG A 270 24.79 -5.34 -14.47
CA ARG A 270 26.05 -5.85 -15.00
C ARG A 270 27.16 -4.79 -15.09
N THR A 271 26.78 -3.51 -15.19
CA THR A 271 27.73 -2.37 -15.28
C THR A 271 28.04 -1.75 -13.92
N MET A 272 27.30 -2.10 -12.86
CA MET A 272 27.59 -1.62 -11.51
C MET A 272 28.69 -2.44 -10.83
N SER A 273 29.47 -1.79 -9.96
CA SER A 273 30.37 -2.44 -9.03
C SER A 273 29.65 -2.83 -7.74
N PRO A 274 30.21 -3.75 -6.92
CA PRO A 274 29.66 -4.01 -5.58
C PRO A 274 29.56 -2.75 -4.71
N GLN A 275 30.51 -1.83 -4.85
CA GLN A 275 30.54 -0.56 -4.14
C GLN A 275 29.39 0.37 -4.58
N ASP A 276 28.98 0.34 -5.83
CA ASP A 276 27.83 1.11 -6.31
C ASP A 276 26.52 0.47 -5.85
N LEU A 277 26.43 -0.84 -5.86
CA LEU A 277 25.29 -1.59 -5.34
C LEU A 277 25.09 -1.33 -3.84
N ALA A 278 26.16 -1.29 -3.06
CA ALA A 278 26.10 -0.98 -1.61
C ALA A 278 25.62 0.44 -1.29
N LYS A 279 25.57 1.35 -2.27
CA LYS A 279 24.98 2.69 -2.10
C LYS A 279 23.46 2.72 -2.31
N VAL A 280 22.90 1.65 -2.87
CA VAL A 280 21.44 1.53 -3.06
C VAL A 280 20.80 1.30 -1.70
N PRO A 281 19.73 2.05 -1.34
CA PRO A 281 19.01 1.83 -0.10
C PRO A 281 18.61 0.36 0.07
N ASP A 282 18.68 -0.14 1.30
CA ASP A 282 18.38 -1.51 1.70
C ASP A 282 19.29 -2.60 1.08
N VAL A 283 20.28 -2.24 0.26
CA VAL A 283 21.32 -3.16 -0.23
C VAL A 283 22.53 -3.13 0.71
N GLY A 284 22.73 -4.22 1.46
CA GLY A 284 23.83 -4.33 2.42
C GLY A 284 24.02 -5.75 2.91
N GLN A 285 24.92 -5.93 3.88
CA GLN A 285 25.17 -7.21 4.56
C GLN A 285 25.50 -8.38 3.63
N GLY A 286 26.18 -8.09 2.51
CA GLY A 286 26.59 -9.09 1.52
C GLY A 286 25.63 -9.22 0.33
N LEU A 287 24.45 -8.57 0.36
CA LEU A 287 23.50 -8.59 -0.75
C LEU A 287 24.10 -7.95 -2.01
N GLU A 288 24.90 -6.88 -1.86
CA GLU A 288 25.62 -6.22 -2.95
C GLU A 288 26.50 -7.18 -3.74
N ASN A 289 27.20 -8.08 -3.05
CA ASN A 289 28.06 -9.07 -3.68
C ASN A 289 27.24 -10.16 -4.38
N ARG A 290 26.11 -10.56 -3.76
CA ARG A 290 25.23 -11.57 -4.32
C ARG A 290 24.54 -11.07 -5.59
N ILE A 291 24.01 -9.83 -5.60
CA ILE A 291 23.46 -9.19 -6.79
C ILE A 291 24.51 -9.10 -7.89
N PHE A 292 25.72 -8.67 -7.55
CA PHE A 292 26.82 -8.55 -8.49
C PHE A 292 27.19 -9.88 -9.17
N GLN A 293 27.23 -10.98 -8.42
CA GLN A 293 27.53 -12.31 -8.97
C GLN A 293 26.35 -12.83 -9.80
N ALA A 294 25.13 -12.72 -9.27
CA ALA A 294 23.93 -13.17 -9.95
C ALA A 294 23.71 -12.46 -11.29
N ALA A 295 23.85 -11.14 -11.34
CA ALA A 295 23.67 -10.35 -12.56
C ALA A 295 24.59 -10.75 -13.72
N ARG A 296 25.79 -11.31 -13.44
CA ARG A 296 26.75 -11.74 -14.47
C ARG A 296 26.36 -13.05 -15.15
N VAL A 297 25.59 -13.88 -14.47
CA VAL A 297 25.22 -15.23 -14.96
C VAL A 297 23.75 -15.38 -15.25
N ALA A 298 22.91 -14.48 -14.75
CA ALA A 298 21.47 -14.51 -14.97
C ALA A 298 21.12 -14.30 -16.44
N THR A 299 20.15 -15.05 -16.92
CA THR A 299 19.65 -15.00 -18.31
C THR A 299 18.35 -14.19 -18.43
N SER A 300 17.59 -14.04 -17.32
CA SER A 300 16.37 -13.27 -17.22
C SER A 300 16.28 -12.55 -15.87
N LEU A 301 15.29 -11.68 -15.68
CA LEU A 301 15.00 -11.08 -14.36
C LEU A 301 14.54 -12.11 -13.35
N GLU A 302 13.71 -13.05 -13.75
CA GLU A 302 13.26 -14.15 -12.90
C GLU A 302 14.45 -14.98 -12.41
N ASP A 303 15.32 -15.40 -13.33
CA ASP A 303 16.56 -16.13 -13.02
C ASP A 303 17.50 -15.33 -12.09
N LEU A 304 17.55 -14.00 -12.29
CA LEU A 304 18.29 -13.10 -11.40
C LEU A 304 17.72 -13.11 -9.98
N LEU A 305 16.41 -12.91 -9.85
CA LEU A 305 15.72 -12.88 -8.57
C LEU A 305 15.88 -14.21 -7.82
N ASP A 306 15.73 -15.34 -8.51
CA ASP A 306 15.93 -16.66 -7.90
C ASP A 306 17.35 -16.90 -7.39
N LYS A 307 18.36 -16.39 -8.11
CA LYS A 307 19.75 -16.45 -7.66
C LYS A 307 20.04 -15.53 -6.47
N ILE A 308 19.30 -14.44 -6.34
CA ILE A 308 19.47 -13.48 -5.23
C ILE A 308 18.73 -13.94 -3.99
N LYS A 309 17.55 -14.56 -4.13
CA LYS A 309 16.71 -15.03 -3.01
C LYS A 309 17.51 -15.89 -2.02
N VAL A 310 17.31 -15.62 -0.74
CA VAL A 310 17.81 -16.42 0.40
C VAL A 310 16.81 -16.32 1.52
N LYS A 311 16.92 -17.16 2.56
CA LYS A 311 16.05 -17.10 3.77
C LYS A 311 15.94 -15.69 4.37
N ARG A 312 16.96 -14.87 4.24
CA ARG A 312 17.00 -13.51 4.75
C ARG A 312 16.37 -12.47 3.81
N TYR A 313 16.38 -12.77 2.51
CA TYR A 313 15.81 -11.95 1.42
C TYR A 313 14.98 -12.89 0.56
N PRO A 314 13.72 -13.19 0.99
CA PRO A 314 12.82 -14.12 0.32
C PRO A 314 12.33 -13.62 -1.04
#